data_7e9bd8d37b50acb89505adac3e9dd24d
#
_entry.id   7e9bd8d37b50acb89505adac3e9dd24d
#
_cell.length_a   1.000
_cell.length_b   1.000
_cell.length_c   1.000
_cell.angle_alpha   90.00
_cell.angle_beta   90.00
_cell.angle_gamma   90.00
#
_symmetry.space_group_name_H-M   'P 1'
#
loop_
_entity.id
_entity.type
_entity.pdbx_description
1 polymer ?
#
loop_
_entity_poly.entity_id
_entity_poly.type
_entity_poly.pdbx_seq_one_letter_code
_entity_poly.pdbx_strand_id
1 'polypeptide(L)'
;MREQRRCLLASTCLSSAFLRPLRAAALKTPMTQTITLLLGVHAHQPVGNFPEVIEDAHQRCYKPFLHTLHAYPDFRFAAHFSGWLLDWLRERHPADMALLAEMVRRGQVELFSSGDTEPVLAAIPHRDRIGQLQTLNDKLTAWTGVQPSGAWLTERVWESAVVPALAATGIRYVTVDDYHFFCTGQPATALDGYFSTEEDGTRLDLFPISEALRYRLPFSPAHEVIAYLEGLAEQGQVAAIYFDDIEKFGIWPETYDWVYHRGWLKALIEGVLASPKIRTATYADFHAGNATRGIVYLPTTSYSEMNEWTLPMP
;
A
#
# COMPACT_ATOMS: atom_id res chain seq x y z
N MET A 1 -2.06 42.66 76.95
CA MET A 1 -1.69 44.12 76.85
C MET A 1 -2.07 44.51 75.43
N ARG A 2 -3.19 45.14 75.30
CA ARG A 2 -3.37 46.52 74.79
C ARG A 2 -3.09 46.64 73.32
N GLU A 3 -4.02 46.89 72.54
CA GLU A 3 -4.92 48.03 72.17
C GLU A 3 -4.51 48.49 70.76
N GLN A 4 -5.23 48.96 69.90
CA GLN A 4 -6.58 49.53 69.69
C GLN A 4 -6.70 49.88 68.20
N ARG A 5 -7.88 49.62 67.70
CA ARG A 5 -8.75 50.47 66.86
C ARG A 5 -8.13 51.52 65.90
N ARG A 6 -8.53 51.50 64.65
CA ARG A 6 -9.50 52.52 64.15
C ARG A 6 -9.96 52.23 62.70
N CYS A 7 -11.24 52.35 62.61
CA CYS A 7 -12.10 52.46 61.45
C CYS A 7 -11.82 53.74 60.65
N LEU A 8 -12.04 53.73 59.30
CA LEU A 8 -12.71 54.81 58.56
C LEU A 8 -12.90 54.42 57.10
N LEU A 9 -14.14 54.13 56.74
CA LEU A 9 -15.03 54.74 55.74
C LEU A 9 -14.52 54.95 54.29
N ALA A 10 -15.18 54.24 53.44
CA ALA A 10 -15.90 54.67 52.24
C ALA A 10 -15.15 55.35 51.11
N SER A 11 -15.16 54.70 49.98
CA SER A 11 -15.65 55.36 48.75
C SER A 11 -16.01 54.36 47.70
N THR A 12 -17.25 54.36 47.31
CA THR A 12 -17.83 53.65 46.18
C THR A 12 -17.26 54.16 44.89
N CYS A 13 -16.60 53.27 44.10
CA CYS A 13 -16.30 53.55 42.71
C CYS A 13 -17.00 52.46 41.88
N LEU A 14 -18.07 52.85 41.25
CA LEU A 14 -18.78 52.09 40.17
C LEU A 14 -17.82 51.99 38.99
N SER A 15 -17.22 50.83 38.79
CA SER A 15 -16.51 50.51 37.53
C SER A 15 -17.46 49.78 36.57
N SER A 16 -17.77 50.50 35.51
CA SER A 16 -18.50 50.03 34.35
C SER A 16 -17.92 48.72 33.82
N ALA A 17 -18.67 47.63 33.90
CA ALA A 17 -18.35 46.37 33.29
C ALA A 17 -18.36 46.53 31.76
N PHE A 18 -17.19 46.55 31.15
CA PHE A 18 -17.03 46.40 29.70
C PHE A 18 -17.51 44.99 29.30
N LEU A 19 -18.70 44.89 28.72
CA LEU A 19 -19.18 43.74 28.00
C LEU A 19 -18.28 43.58 26.77
N ARG A 20 -17.29 42.68 26.85
CA ARG A 20 -16.58 42.17 25.65
C ARG A 20 -17.58 41.35 24.84
N PRO A 21 -17.75 41.66 23.53
CA PRO A 21 -18.56 40.80 22.68
C PRO A 21 -17.91 39.43 22.62
N LEU A 22 -18.64 38.37 22.95
CA LEU A 22 -18.31 37.00 22.68
C LEU A 22 -18.07 36.89 21.15
N ARG A 23 -16.80 36.77 20.74
CA ARG A 23 -16.49 36.37 19.38
C ARG A 23 -17.17 35.02 19.16
N ALA A 24 -18.14 35.00 18.24
CA ALA A 24 -18.71 33.78 17.74
C ALA A 24 -17.54 32.89 17.26
N ALA A 25 -17.37 31.75 17.92
CA ALA A 25 -16.47 30.74 17.43
C ALA A 25 -16.95 30.38 16.03
N ALA A 26 -16.15 30.71 15.03
CA ALA A 26 -16.40 30.26 13.68
C ALA A 26 -16.52 28.74 13.75
N LEU A 27 -17.71 28.22 13.44
CA LEU A 27 -17.94 26.79 13.23
C LEU A 27 -16.94 26.36 12.18
N LYS A 28 -15.85 25.67 12.59
CA LYS A 28 -14.97 25.00 11.67
C LYS A 28 -15.84 24.02 10.91
N THR A 29 -16.02 24.27 9.62
CA THR A 29 -16.60 23.30 8.71
C THR A 29 -15.90 21.97 8.99
N PRO A 30 -16.58 20.86 9.25
CA PRO A 30 -15.90 19.60 9.49
C PRO A 30 -15.06 19.30 8.26
N MET A 31 -13.74 19.22 8.42
CA MET A 31 -12.86 18.79 7.34
C MET A 31 -13.30 17.37 6.98
N THR A 32 -13.67 17.17 5.72
CA THR A 32 -14.01 15.85 5.21
C THR A 32 -12.78 14.95 5.44
N GLN A 33 -12.91 13.95 6.30
CA GLN A 33 -11.84 12.99 6.54
C GLN A 33 -11.62 12.22 5.25
N THR A 34 -10.38 12.16 4.79
CA THR A 34 -10.02 11.47 3.54
C THR A 34 -9.08 10.32 3.84
N ILE A 35 -9.25 9.21 3.10
CA ILE A 35 -8.39 8.05 3.14
C ILE A 35 -7.57 7.96 1.85
N THR A 36 -6.33 7.50 1.94
CA THR A 36 -5.50 7.21 0.78
C THR A 36 -5.55 5.72 0.48
N LEU A 37 -6.09 5.34 -0.68
CA LEU A 37 -5.98 3.98 -1.21
C LEU A 37 -4.60 3.80 -1.81
N LEU A 38 -3.81 2.92 -1.22
CA LEU A 38 -2.56 2.40 -1.76
C LEU A 38 -2.86 1.05 -2.41
N LEU A 39 -3.07 1.07 -3.73
CA LEU A 39 -3.36 -0.13 -4.49
C LEU A 39 -2.08 -0.63 -5.16
N GLY A 40 -1.71 -1.87 -4.91
CA GLY A 40 -0.59 -2.55 -5.56
C GLY A 40 -1.03 -3.88 -6.17
N VAL A 41 -0.42 -4.26 -7.26
CA VAL A 41 -0.65 -5.55 -7.91
C VAL A 41 0.67 -6.26 -8.16
N HIS A 42 0.67 -7.57 -7.95
CA HIS A 42 1.79 -8.47 -8.15
C HIS A 42 1.50 -9.41 -9.30
N ALA A 43 2.31 -9.36 -10.34
CA ALA A 43 2.24 -10.25 -11.49
C ALA A 43 3.28 -11.35 -11.36
N HIS A 44 2.83 -12.58 -11.28
CA HIS A 44 3.70 -13.75 -11.10
C HIS A 44 3.35 -14.87 -12.08
N GLN A 45 4.40 -15.47 -12.62
CA GLN A 45 4.33 -16.75 -13.32
C GLN A 45 5.55 -17.57 -12.90
N PRO A 46 5.42 -18.87 -12.63
CA PRO A 46 6.56 -19.73 -12.29
C PRO A 46 7.62 -19.71 -13.40
N VAL A 47 8.87 -19.62 -13.02
CA VAL A 47 10.00 -19.72 -13.98
C VAL A 47 9.89 -21.03 -14.76
N GLY A 48 9.89 -20.96 -16.10
CA GLY A 48 9.77 -22.12 -16.97
C GLY A 48 8.32 -22.57 -17.20
N ASN A 49 7.32 -21.77 -16.84
CA ASN A 49 5.93 -22.03 -17.19
C ASN A 49 5.73 -22.08 -18.71
N PHE A 50 4.68 -22.75 -19.16
CA PHE A 50 4.38 -22.90 -20.57
C PHE A 50 4.05 -21.55 -21.22
N PRO A 51 4.65 -21.23 -22.41
CA PRO A 51 4.44 -19.95 -23.07
C PRO A 51 2.97 -19.60 -23.33
N GLU A 52 2.14 -20.58 -23.64
CA GLU A 52 0.71 -20.40 -23.87
C GLU A 52 -0.06 -20.01 -22.59
N VAL A 53 0.38 -20.47 -21.43
CA VAL A 53 -0.19 -20.08 -20.12
C VAL A 53 0.14 -18.62 -19.81
N ILE A 54 1.39 -18.22 -20.06
CA ILE A 54 1.81 -16.84 -19.85
C ILE A 54 1.10 -15.90 -20.84
N GLU A 55 0.97 -16.34 -22.11
CA GLU A 55 0.22 -15.59 -23.12
C GLU A 55 -1.25 -15.41 -22.73
N ASP A 56 -1.92 -16.47 -22.27
CA ASP A 56 -3.31 -16.38 -21.77
C ASP A 56 -3.42 -15.40 -20.59
N ALA A 57 -2.48 -15.48 -19.64
CA ALA A 57 -2.42 -14.55 -18.52
C ALA A 57 -2.24 -13.09 -18.99
N HIS A 58 -1.37 -12.86 -19.97
CA HIS A 58 -1.18 -11.54 -20.55
C HIS A 58 -2.46 -11.02 -21.21
N GLN A 59 -3.08 -11.81 -22.09
CA GLN A 59 -4.24 -11.38 -22.86
C GLN A 59 -5.50 -11.18 -22.01
N ARG A 60 -5.69 -12.00 -20.97
CA ARG A 60 -6.87 -11.96 -20.13
C ARG A 60 -6.71 -11.10 -18.87
N CYS A 61 -5.48 -10.82 -18.44
CA CYS A 61 -5.25 -10.13 -17.19
C CYS A 61 -4.33 -8.91 -17.35
N TYR A 62 -3.04 -9.08 -17.64
CA TYR A 62 -2.08 -8.00 -17.56
C TYR A 62 -2.37 -6.86 -18.54
N LYS A 63 -2.59 -7.20 -19.80
CA LYS A 63 -2.91 -6.24 -20.85
C LYS A 63 -4.19 -5.46 -20.58
N PRO A 64 -5.37 -6.08 -20.38
CA PRO A 64 -6.60 -5.32 -20.15
C PRO A 64 -6.57 -4.50 -18.86
N PHE A 65 -5.86 -4.97 -17.81
CA PHE A 65 -5.66 -4.21 -16.59
C PHE A 65 -4.88 -2.91 -16.85
N LEU A 66 -3.72 -3.02 -17.50
CA LEU A 66 -2.88 -1.86 -17.82
C LEU A 66 -3.58 -0.89 -18.77
N HIS A 67 -4.23 -1.39 -19.82
CA HIS A 67 -4.96 -0.55 -20.78
C HIS A 67 -6.14 0.19 -20.13
N THR A 68 -6.85 -0.47 -19.22
CA THR A 68 -7.94 0.19 -18.49
C THR A 68 -7.40 1.31 -17.62
N LEU A 69 -6.38 1.06 -16.81
CA LEU A 69 -5.79 2.06 -15.91
C LEU A 69 -5.08 3.19 -16.67
N HIS A 70 -4.49 2.90 -17.82
CA HIS A 70 -3.84 3.92 -18.65
C HIS A 70 -4.80 5.06 -19.05
N ALA A 71 -6.09 4.75 -19.22
CA ALA A 71 -7.12 5.75 -19.53
C ALA A 71 -7.46 6.68 -18.34
N TYR A 72 -6.98 6.39 -17.13
CA TYR A 72 -7.27 7.15 -15.91
C TYR A 72 -5.96 7.62 -15.22
N PRO A 73 -5.28 8.63 -15.75
CA PRO A 73 -3.95 9.04 -15.28
C PRO A 73 -3.93 9.50 -13.82
N ASP A 74 -5.05 9.95 -13.29
CA ASP A 74 -5.19 10.38 -11.90
C ASP A 74 -5.32 9.21 -10.91
N PHE A 75 -5.60 8.00 -11.40
CA PHE A 75 -5.62 6.81 -10.56
C PHE A 75 -4.20 6.25 -10.43
N ARG A 76 -3.59 6.50 -9.27
CA ARG A 76 -2.21 6.07 -8.97
C ARG A 76 -2.20 4.70 -8.31
N PHE A 77 -1.21 3.87 -8.63
CA PHE A 77 -1.06 2.53 -8.09
C PHE A 77 0.38 2.05 -8.14
N ALA A 78 0.66 0.89 -7.53
CA ALA A 78 1.92 0.18 -7.63
C ALA A 78 1.76 -1.10 -8.44
N ALA A 79 2.82 -1.53 -9.09
CA ALA A 79 2.88 -2.81 -9.77
C ALA A 79 4.23 -3.50 -9.56
N HIS A 80 4.20 -4.79 -9.40
CA HIS A 80 5.37 -5.65 -9.36
C HIS A 80 5.27 -6.70 -10.47
N PHE A 81 6.39 -6.97 -11.13
CA PHE A 81 6.57 -8.07 -12.08
C PHE A 81 7.85 -8.79 -11.72
N SER A 82 7.81 -10.11 -11.62
CA SER A 82 9.05 -10.89 -11.50
C SER A 82 9.99 -10.61 -12.69
N GLY A 83 11.27 -10.61 -12.45
CA GLY A 83 12.23 -10.14 -13.46
C GLY A 83 12.21 -10.96 -14.76
N TRP A 84 12.07 -12.29 -14.65
CA TRP A 84 11.97 -13.14 -15.83
C TRP A 84 10.65 -12.95 -16.60
N LEU A 85 9.53 -12.75 -15.89
CA LEU A 85 8.24 -12.45 -16.53
C LEU A 85 8.29 -11.09 -17.23
N LEU A 86 8.91 -10.10 -16.59
CA LEU A 86 9.14 -8.79 -17.19
C LEU A 86 9.95 -8.88 -18.48
N ASP A 87 11.05 -9.67 -18.49
CA ASP A 87 11.86 -9.90 -19.68
C ASP A 87 11.05 -10.57 -20.79
N TRP A 88 10.27 -11.60 -20.45
CA TRP A 88 9.38 -12.28 -21.39
C TRP A 88 8.33 -11.34 -21.98
N LEU A 89 7.68 -10.52 -21.15
CA LEU A 89 6.68 -9.54 -21.60
C LEU A 89 7.31 -8.45 -22.48
N ARG A 90 8.49 -7.97 -22.14
CA ARG A 90 9.21 -6.95 -22.93
C ARG A 90 9.62 -7.48 -24.31
N GLU A 91 9.96 -8.77 -24.42
CA GLU A 91 10.29 -9.41 -25.69
C GLU A 91 9.05 -9.64 -26.55
N ARG A 92 7.95 -10.15 -25.95
CA ARG A 92 6.76 -10.60 -26.67
C ARG A 92 5.70 -9.51 -26.85
N HIS A 93 5.58 -8.59 -25.89
CA HIS A 93 4.57 -7.54 -25.84
C HIS A 93 5.17 -6.15 -25.63
N PRO A 94 6.14 -5.73 -26.48
CA PRO A 94 6.86 -4.47 -26.27
C PRO A 94 5.95 -3.23 -26.25
N ALA A 95 4.83 -3.24 -26.96
CA ALA A 95 3.88 -2.13 -26.98
C ALA A 95 3.18 -1.94 -25.62
N ASP A 96 2.74 -3.04 -25.00
CA ASP A 96 2.07 -2.99 -23.68
C ASP A 96 3.07 -2.61 -22.57
N MET A 97 4.34 -3.07 -22.71
CA MET A 97 5.39 -2.66 -21.79
C MET A 97 5.83 -1.21 -22.00
N ALA A 98 5.80 -0.69 -23.22
CA ALA A 98 6.04 0.74 -23.48
C ALA A 98 4.94 1.62 -22.84
N LEU A 99 3.68 1.16 -22.86
CA LEU A 99 2.57 1.81 -22.17
C LEU A 99 2.80 1.82 -20.65
N LEU A 100 3.22 0.71 -20.04
CA LEU A 100 3.56 0.68 -18.62
C LEU A 100 4.71 1.63 -18.28
N ALA A 101 5.77 1.66 -19.09
CA ALA A 101 6.90 2.58 -18.89
C ALA A 101 6.47 4.07 -19.02
N GLU A 102 5.49 4.38 -19.86
CA GLU A 102 4.88 5.71 -19.92
C GLU A 102 4.13 6.05 -18.63
N MET A 103 3.33 5.11 -18.11
CA MET A 103 2.61 5.29 -16.84
C MET A 103 3.56 5.53 -15.67
N VAL A 104 4.72 4.85 -15.65
CA VAL A 104 5.77 5.08 -14.65
C VAL A 104 6.36 6.49 -14.80
N ARG A 105 6.73 6.90 -16.01
CA ARG A 105 7.33 8.23 -16.25
C ARG A 105 6.39 9.40 -15.92
N ARG A 106 5.09 9.22 -16.07
CA ARG A 106 4.10 10.24 -15.67
C ARG A 106 3.71 10.18 -14.17
N GLY A 107 4.33 9.30 -13.38
CA GLY A 107 4.11 9.18 -11.94
C GLY A 107 2.77 8.52 -11.56
N GLN A 108 2.15 7.82 -12.49
CA GLN A 108 0.92 7.07 -12.23
C GLN A 108 1.22 5.71 -11.58
N VAL A 109 2.30 5.07 -11.97
CA VAL A 109 2.70 3.73 -11.50
C VAL A 109 4.03 3.80 -10.80
N GLU A 110 4.10 3.23 -9.61
CA GLU A 110 5.32 2.87 -8.94
C GLU A 110 5.65 1.40 -9.20
N LEU A 111 6.84 1.12 -9.72
CA LEU A 111 7.30 -0.25 -9.85
C LEU A 111 8.00 -0.71 -8.58
N PHE A 112 7.54 -1.82 -8.03
CA PHE A 112 8.19 -2.52 -6.93
C PHE A 112 9.23 -3.49 -7.46
N SER A 113 10.32 -3.62 -6.72
CA SER A 113 11.34 -4.66 -6.93
C SER A 113 10.99 -5.95 -6.20
N SER A 114 11.82 -6.95 -6.38
CA SER A 114 11.86 -8.23 -5.64
C SER A 114 13.19 -8.95 -5.95
N GLY A 115 13.31 -10.20 -5.54
CA GLY A 115 14.29 -11.08 -6.20
C GLY A 115 13.95 -11.27 -7.68
N ASP A 116 14.93 -11.20 -8.58
CA ASP A 116 14.74 -11.26 -10.05
C ASP A 116 13.96 -12.52 -10.51
N THR A 117 14.24 -13.66 -9.89
CA THR A 117 13.54 -14.93 -10.12
C THR A 117 12.54 -15.27 -9.02
N GLU A 118 12.22 -14.30 -8.18
CA GLU A 118 11.30 -14.42 -7.05
C GLU A 118 11.59 -15.56 -6.05
N PRO A 119 12.83 -15.75 -5.61
CA PRO A 119 13.07 -16.66 -4.53
C PRO A 119 12.43 -16.13 -3.24
N VAL A 120 12.04 -17.01 -2.33
CA VAL A 120 11.77 -16.62 -0.95
C VAL A 120 13.08 -16.12 -0.34
N LEU A 121 13.24 -14.80 -0.20
CA LEU A 121 14.50 -14.17 0.19
C LEU A 121 15.02 -14.70 1.52
N ALA A 122 14.12 -14.99 2.47
CA ALA A 122 14.49 -15.57 3.76
C ALA A 122 15.21 -16.93 3.62
N ALA A 123 14.89 -17.69 2.58
CA ALA A 123 15.40 -19.06 2.37
C ALA A 123 16.74 -19.13 1.62
N ILE A 124 17.28 -18.00 1.11
CA ILE A 124 18.52 -17.96 0.36
C ILE A 124 19.62 -17.20 1.12
N PRO A 125 20.92 -17.47 0.84
CA PRO A 125 22.04 -16.78 1.47
C PRO A 125 22.03 -15.28 1.25
N HIS A 126 22.51 -14.50 2.22
CA HIS A 126 22.55 -13.03 2.16
C HIS A 126 23.15 -12.47 0.86
N ARG A 127 24.28 -13.04 0.40
CA ARG A 127 24.91 -12.66 -0.87
C ARG A 127 23.96 -12.80 -2.05
N ASP A 128 23.19 -13.87 -2.07
CA ASP A 128 22.30 -14.19 -3.18
C ASP A 128 21.02 -13.32 -3.11
N ARG A 129 20.57 -12.94 -1.90
CA ARG A 129 19.53 -11.92 -1.71
C ARG A 129 19.89 -10.61 -2.40
N ILE A 130 21.11 -10.11 -2.12
CA ILE A 130 21.61 -8.86 -2.75
C ILE A 130 21.68 -9.01 -4.27
N GLY A 131 22.24 -10.10 -4.78
CA GLY A 131 22.34 -10.34 -6.22
C GLY A 131 21.00 -10.36 -6.94
N GLN A 132 20.02 -11.05 -6.35
CA GLN A 132 18.66 -11.13 -6.87
C GLN A 132 17.97 -9.74 -6.91
N LEU A 133 17.99 -9.00 -5.80
CA LEU A 133 17.42 -7.66 -5.70
C LEU A 133 18.10 -6.67 -6.65
N GLN A 134 19.44 -6.66 -6.69
CA GLN A 134 20.19 -5.76 -7.55
C GLN A 134 19.90 -6.02 -9.02
N THR A 135 19.79 -7.29 -9.44
CA THR A 135 19.49 -7.64 -10.83
C THR A 135 18.17 -7.04 -11.29
N LEU A 136 17.10 -7.17 -10.50
CA LEU A 136 15.81 -6.59 -10.88
C LEU A 136 15.82 -5.05 -10.78
N ASN A 137 16.47 -4.48 -9.76
CA ASN A 137 16.62 -3.02 -9.64
C ASN A 137 17.29 -2.42 -10.88
N ASP A 138 18.37 -3.05 -11.35
CA ASP A 138 19.11 -2.60 -12.54
C ASP A 138 18.24 -2.70 -13.80
N LYS A 139 17.50 -3.79 -13.97
CA LYS A 139 16.54 -3.96 -15.08
C LYS A 139 15.47 -2.87 -15.08
N LEU A 140 14.84 -2.61 -13.94
CA LEU A 140 13.79 -1.61 -13.82
C LEU A 140 14.33 -0.19 -14.03
N THR A 141 15.49 0.12 -13.45
CA THR A 141 16.15 1.42 -13.61
C THR A 141 16.58 1.66 -15.06
N ALA A 142 17.20 0.67 -15.70
CA ALA A 142 17.62 0.77 -17.10
C ALA A 142 16.41 0.93 -18.06
N TRP A 143 15.27 0.32 -17.72
CA TRP A 143 14.09 0.37 -18.55
C TRP A 143 13.28 1.66 -18.39
N THR A 144 13.09 2.13 -17.15
CA THR A 144 12.17 3.24 -16.86
C THR A 144 12.86 4.54 -16.50
N GLY A 145 14.14 4.50 -16.12
CA GLY A 145 14.90 5.61 -15.56
C GLY A 145 14.61 5.86 -14.06
N VAL A 146 13.77 5.02 -13.42
CA VAL A 146 13.35 5.17 -12.02
C VAL A 146 13.86 4.00 -11.20
N GLN A 147 14.61 4.29 -10.14
CA GLN A 147 15.05 3.27 -9.18
C GLN A 147 13.90 2.89 -8.23
N PRO A 148 13.61 1.59 -8.05
CA PRO A 148 12.62 1.14 -7.09
C PRO A 148 12.98 1.54 -5.66
N SER A 149 11.97 1.90 -4.87
CA SER A 149 12.11 2.16 -3.43
C SER A 149 11.37 1.14 -2.59
N GLY A 150 10.36 0.48 -3.15
CA GLY A 150 9.60 -0.59 -2.54
C GLY A 150 9.95 -1.95 -3.11
N ALA A 151 9.77 -3.01 -2.32
CA ALA A 151 9.90 -4.37 -2.80
C ALA A 151 8.73 -5.26 -2.35
N TRP A 152 8.35 -6.19 -3.23
CA TRP A 152 7.49 -7.31 -2.95
C TRP A 152 8.32 -8.46 -2.36
N LEU A 153 7.81 -9.09 -1.31
CA LEU A 153 8.40 -10.30 -0.74
C LEU A 153 7.61 -11.50 -1.25
N THR A 154 8.30 -12.42 -1.90
CA THR A 154 7.72 -13.67 -2.41
C THR A 154 6.95 -14.38 -1.32
N GLU A 155 5.67 -14.71 -1.60
CA GLU A 155 4.75 -15.31 -0.64
C GLU A 155 4.62 -14.51 0.66
N ARG A 156 4.93 -13.20 0.64
CA ARG A 156 4.91 -12.32 1.81
C ARG A 156 5.67 -12.89 3.03
N VAL A 157 6.62 -13.80 2.76
CA VAL A 157 7.46 -14.40 3.81
C VAL A 157 8.36 -13.33 4.39
N TRP A 158 8.18 -13.07 5.68
CA TRP A 158 8.97 -12.13 6.45
C TRP A 158 9.95 -12.84 7.39
N GLU A 159 11.16 -12.33 7.42
CA GLU A 159 12.18 -12.60 8.43
C GLU A 159 13.06 -11.35 8.56
N SER A 160 13.43 -10.94 9.78
CA SER A 160 14.20 -9.71 9.99
C SER A 160 15.56 -9.74 9.28
N ALA A 161 16.16 -10.92 9.15
CA ALA A 161 17.44 -11.11 8.44
C ALA A 161 17.44 -10.71 6.94
N VAL A 162 16.28 -10.36 6.34
CA VAL A 162 16.24 -9.81 4.96
C VAL A 162 16.49 -8.30 4.93
N VAL A 163 16.32 -7.60 6.06
CA VAL A 163 16.43 -6.13 6.15
C VAL A 163 17.75 -5.59 5.63
N PRO A 164 18.92 -6.11 6.05
CA PRO A 164 20.19 -5.58 5.56
C PRO A 164 20.38 -5.71 4.04
N ALA A 165 19.89 -6.80 3.43
CA ALA A 165 19.99 -7.00 1.99
C ALA A 165 19.08 -6.04 1.20
N LEU A 166 17.85 -5.84 1.67
CA LEU A 166 16.91 -4.88 1.09
C LEU A 166 17.47 -3.45 1.15
N ALA A 167 17.91 -3.01 2.31
CA ALA A 167 18.47 -1.67 2.48
C ALA A 167 19.76 -1.46 1.65
N ALA A 168 20.64 -2.47 1.60
CA ALA A 168 21.89 -2.40 0.80
C ALA A 168 21.63 -2.21 -0.71
N THR A 169 20.44 -2.60 -1.19
CA THR A 169 20.03 -2.44 -2.59
C THR A 169 19.14 -1.23 -2.83
N GLY A 170 18.99 -0.34 -1.82
CA GLY A 170 18.24 0.91 -1.91
C GLY A 170 16.74 0.78 -1.66
N ILE A 171 16.25 -0.40 -1.27
CA ILE A 171 14.86 -0.61 -0.87
C ILE A 171 14.64 0.03 0.51
N ARG A 172 13.58 0.81 0.63
CA ARG A 172 13.22 1.55 1.83
C ARG A 172 12.02 0.98 2.56
N TYR A 173 11.16 0.28 1.84
CA TYR A 173 9.95 -0.34 2.40
C TYR A 173 9.56 -1.60 1.63
N VAL A 174 8.83 -2.45 2.34
CA VAL A 174 8.20 -3.65 1.77
C VAL A 174 6.74 -3.72 2.20
N THR A 175 5.98 -4.55 1.53
CA THR A 175 4.62 -4.90 1.94
C THR A 175 4.62 -6.29 2.55
N VAL A 176 3.93 -6.45 3.68
CA VAL A 176 3.67 -7.73 4.34
C VAL A 176 2.20 -7.80 4.76
N ASP A 177 1.67 -8.98 4.98
CA ASP A 177 0.26 -9.16 5.34
C ASP A 177 -0.05 -8.58 6.73
N ASP A 178 -1.26 -8.11 6.98
CA ASP A 178 -1.68 -7.59 8.28
C ASP A 178 -1.66 -8.65 9.38
N TYR A 179 -1.75 -9.93 9.01
CA TYR A 179 -1.57 -11.06 9.91
C TYR A 179 -0.24 -11.00 10.68
N HIS A 180 0.86 -10.54 10.03
CA HIS A 180 2.14 -10.36 10.70
C HIS A 180 2.05 -9.42 11.90
N PHE A 181 1.27 -8.34 11.74
CA PHE A 181 1.04 -7.34 12.79
C PHE A 181 0.09 -7.87 13.86
N PHE A 182 -0.94 -8.63 13.48
CA PHE A 182 -1.83 -9.28 14.47
C PHE A 182 -1.06 -10.23 15.40
N CYS A 183 -0.05 -10.93 14.88
CA CYS A 183 0.84 -11.77 15.70
C CYS A 183 1.62 -10.98 16.78
N THR A 184 1.74 -9.66 16.63
CA THR A 184 2.36 -8.79 17.65
C THR A 184 1.35 -8.07 18.54
N GLY A 185 0.05 -8.33 18.35
CA GLY A 185 -1.02 -7.71 19.13
C GLY A 185 -1.45 -6.32 18.60
N GLN A 186 -1.01 -5.91 17.42
CA GLN A 186 -1.49 -4.68 16.80
C GLN A 186 -2.97 -4.82 16.40
N PRO A 187 -3.84 -3.87 16.75
CA PRO A 187 -5.23 -3.91 16.32
C PRO A 187 -5.37 -3.47 14.86
N ALA A 188 -6.33 -4.02 14.13
CA ALA A 188 -6.59 -3.66 12.73
C ALA A 188 -6.77 -2.15 12.50
N THR A 189 -7.33 -1.44 13.48
CA THR A 189 -7.55 0.02 13.43
C THR A 189 -6.25 0.84 13.48
N ALA A 190 -5.12 0.25 13.85
CA ALA A 190 -3.82 0.90 13.85
C ALA A 190 -3.05 0.70 12.53
N LEU A 191 -3.53 -0.18 11.64
CA LEU A 191 -2.82 -0.59 10.42
C LEU A 191 -3.16 0.29 9.22
N ASP A 192 -3.20 1.60 9.41
CA ASP A 192 -3.57 2.61 8.41
C ASP A 192 -2.37 3.46 7.94
N GLY A 193 -1.20 2.87 7.92
CA GLY A 193 0.05 3.48 7.50
C GLY A 193 1.20 2.49 7.62
N TYR A 194 2.44 2.96 7.49
CA TYR A 194 3.61 2.11 7.59
C TYR A 194 4.24 2.16 8.98
N PHE A 195 4.94 1.08 9.32
CA PHE A 195 5.71 0.93 10.55
C PHE A 195 7.19 0.81 10.23
N SER A 196 8.04 1.18 11.17
CA SER A 196 9.49 0.99 11.04
C SER A 196 9.95 -0.24 11.79
N THR A 197 10.89 -0.96 11.21
CA THR A 197 11.64 -2.03 11.87
C THR A 197 13.14 -1.81 11.71
N GLU A 198 13.92 -2.54 12.44
CA GLU A 198 15.38 -2.43 12.41
C GLU A 198 16.01 -3.81 12.58
N GLU A 199 17.11 -4.07 11.89
CA GLU A 199 17.95 -5.25 12.05
C GLU A 199 19.40 -4.85 11.81
N ASP A 200 20.30 -5.21 12.72
CA ASP A 200 21.74 -4.90 12.67
C ASP A 200 22.04 -3.39 12.42
N GLY A 201 21.30 -2.48 13.07
CA GLY A 201 21.44 -1.02 12.89
C GLY A 201 20.87 -0.51 11.57
N THR A 202 20.18 -1.35 10.80
CA THR A 202 19.62 -1.01 9.50
C THR A 202 18.10 -0.91 9.58
N ARG A 203 17.54 0.25 9.18
CA ARG A 203 16.09 0.48 9.18
C ARG A 203 15.46 0.07 7.87
N LEU A 204 14.25 -0.49 7.97
CA LEU A 204 13.32 -0.73 6.86
C LEU A 204 11.90 -0.38 7.31
N ASP A 205 11.04 0.03 6.39
CA ASP A 205 9.64 0.34 6.70
C ASP A 205 8.70 -0.73 6.11
N LEU A 206 7.59 -1.01 6.82
CA LEU A 206 6.69 -2.14 6.57
C LEU A 206 5.27 -1.62 6.37
N PHE A 207 4.65 -1.92 5.22
CA PHE A 207 3.25 -1.61 4.95
C PHE A 207 2.38 -2.85 5.19
N PRO A 208 1.36 -2.79 6.07
CA PRO A 208 0.43 -3.89 6.31
C PRO A 208 -0.61 -4.01 5.20
N ILE A 209 -0.56 -5.09 4.43
CA ILE A 209 -1.58 -5.38 3.42
C ILE A 209 -2.86 -5.82 4.15
N SER A 210 -3.99 -5.18 3.83
CA SER A 210 -5.27 -5.54 4.43
C SER A 210 -5.86 -6.81 3.84
N GLU A 211 -5.96 -7.87 4.62
CA GLU A 211 -6.66 -9.10 4.26
C GLU A 211 -8.12 -8.79 3.87
N ALA A 212 -8.80 -7.91 4.60
CA ALA A 212 -10.17 -7.51 4.30
C ALA A 212 -10.33 -6.90 2.89
N LEU A 213 -9.33 -6.17 2.38
CA LEU A 213 -9.32 -5.68 1.00
C LEU A 213 -8.96 -6.78 0.01
N ARG A 214 -8.05 -7.70 0.35
CA ARG A 214 -7.68 -8.84 -0.50
C ARG A 214 -8.88 -9.72 -0.85
N TYR A 215 -9.80 -9.92 0.11
CA TYR A 215 -11.03 -10.68 -0.10
C TYR A 215 -12.15 -9.87 -0.76
N ARG A 216 -12.08 -8.53 -0.79
CA ARG A 216 -13.06 -7.71 -1.49
C ARG A 216 -12.70 -7.43 -2.94
N LEU A 217 -11.43 -7.24 -3.26
CA LEU A 217 -10.98 -6.92 -4.61
C LEU A 217 -10.54 -8.20 -5.35
N PRO A 218 -11.12 -8.52 -6.51
CA PRO A 218 -12.26 -7.89 -7.18
C PRO A 218 -13.63 -8.55 -6.88
N PHE A 219 -13.78 -9.29 -5.80
CA PHE A 219 -14.90 -10.23 -5.57
C PHE A 219 -16.18 -9.57 -5.05
N SER A 220 -16.09 -8.40 -4.39
CA SER A 220 -17.26 -7.62 -3.99
C SER A 220 -17.66 -6.63 -5.09
N PRO A 221 -18.94 -6.24 -5.21
CA PRO A 221 -19.35 -5.17 -6.09
C PRO A 221 -18.57 -3.88 -5.86
N ALA A 222 -18.21 -3.16 -6.93
CA ALA A 222 -17.36 -1.97 -6.83
C ALA A 222 -17.91 -0.91 -5.84
N HIS A 223 -19.23 -0.70 -5.83
CA HIS A 223 -19.86 0.26 -4.92
C HIS A 223 -19.74 -0.14 -3.44
N GLU A 224 -19.69 -1.44 -3.12
CA GLU A 224 -19.47 -1.91 -1.75
C GLU A 224 -18.02 -1.70 -1.31
N VAL A 225 -17.06 -1.88 -2.23
CA VAL A 225 -15.64 -1.55 -1.96
C VAL A 225 -15.48 -0.06 -1.68
N ILE A 226 -16.13 0.79 -2.49
CA ILE A 226 -16.09 2.25 -2.31
C ILE A 226 -16.70 2.63 -0.96
N ALA A 227 -17.89 2.11 -0.63
CA ALA A 227 -18.54 2.35 0.64
C ALA A 227 -17.68 1.88 1.83
N TYR A 228 -16.99 0.75 1.70
CA TYR A 228 -16.05 0.27 2.71
C TYR A 228 -14.89 1.25 2.93
N LEU A 229 -14.26 1.73 1.85
CA LEU A 229 -13.18 2.72 1.93
C LEU A 229 -13.64 4.04 2.55
N GLU A 230 -14.83 4.53 2.17
CA GLU A 230 -15.42 5.73 2.76
C GLU A 230 -15.73 5.54 4.25
N GLY A 231 -16.19 4.36 4.65
CA GLY A 231 -16.39 4.00 6.05
C GLY A 231 -15.09 4.00 6.87
N LEU A 232 -13.97 3.55 6.29
CA LEU A 232 -12.65 3.66 6.92
C LEU A 232 -12.22 5.12 7.10
N ALA A 233 -12.48 5.98 6.09
CA ALA A 233 -12.23 7.42 6.19
C ALA A 233 -13.04 8.05 7.34
N GLU A 234 -14.32 7.70 7.47
CA GLU A 234 -15.20 8.18 8.56
C GLU A 234 -14.73 7.73 9.94
N GLN A 235 -14.05 6.58 10.02
CA GLN A 235 -13.41 6.09 11.24
C GLN A 235 -12.07 6.78 11.55
N GLY A 236 -11.63 7.69 10.66
CA GLY A 236 -10.39 8.44 10.83
C GLY A 236 -9.14 7.72 10.35
N GLN A 237 -9.28 6.63 9.61
CA GLN A 237 -8.13 5.95 9.01
C GLN A 237 -7.52 6.78 7.89
N VAL A 238 -6.18 6.77 7.79
CA VAL A 238 -5.42 7.61 6.86
C VAL A 238 -5.11 6.87 5.56
N ALA A 239 -4.86 5.57 5.62
CA ALA A 239 -4.62 4.74 4.45
C ALA A 239 -5.39 3.42 4.48
N ALA A 240 -5.74 2.93 3.30
CA ALA A 240 -6.21 1.59 3.00
C ALA A 240 -5.18 0.93 2.08
N ILE A 241 -4.55 -0.15 2.52
CA ILE A 241 -3.37 -0.73 1.90
C ILE A 241 -3.74 -2.07 1.27
N TYR A 242 -3.60 -2.16 -0.06
CA TYR A 242 -3.86 -3.36 -0.84
C TYR A 242 -2.65 -3.68 -1.70
N PHE A 243 -2.14 -4.90 -1.61
CA PHE A 243 -1.17 -5.45 -2.55
C PHE A 243 -1.42 -6.95 -2.67
N ASP A 244 -1.73 -7.43 -3.88
CA ASP A 244 -2.09 -8.83 -4.09
C ASP A 244 -1.94 -9.23 -5.57
N ASP A 245 -2.17 -10.52 -5.86
CA ASP A 245 -2.02 -11.10 -7.18
C ASP A 245 -2.92 -10.41 -8.21
N ILE A 246 -2.33 -9.93 -9.29
CA ILE A 246 -3.07 -9.33 -10.40
C ILE A 246 -3.93 -10.38 -11.10
N GLU A 247 -3.57 -11.65 -11.04
CA GLU A 247 -4.25 -12.78 -11.67
C GLU A 247 -5.71 -12.91 -11.21
N LYS A 248 -6.05 -12.39 -10.02
CA LYS A 248 -7.44 -12.25 -9.55
C LYS A 248 -8.30 -11.42 -10.49
N PHE A 249 -7.71 -10.53 -11.27
CA PHE A 249 -8.40 -9.60 -12.17
C PHE A 249 -8.58 -10.16 -13.59
N GLY A 250 -8.53 -11.47 -13.80
CA GLY A 250 -8.82 -12.02 -15.14
C GLY A 250 -8.51 -13.49 -15.34
N ILE A 251 -7.68 -14.10 -14.47
CA ILE A 251 -7.30 -15.53 -14.61
C ILE A 251 -8.13 -16.42 -13.71
N TRP A 252 -8.49 -15.95 -12.52
CA TRP A 252 -9.33 -16.73 -11.63
C TRP A 252 -10.69 -17.00 -12.25
N PRO A 253 -11.39 -18.10 -11.90
CA PRO A 253 -12.67 -18.45 -12.50
C PRO A 253 -13.66 -17.27 -12.51
N GLU A 254 -14.29 -17.04 -13.66
CA GLU A 254 -15.32 -16.01 -13.89
C GLU A 254 -14.84 -14.54 -13.79
N THR A 255 -13.60 -14.28 -13.31
CA THR A 255 -13.14 -12.90 -13.05
C THR A 255 -12.91 -12.09 -14.31
N TYR A 256 -12.55 -12.73 -15.46
CA TYR A 256 -12.37 -12.01 -16.72
C TYR A 256 -13.66 -11.31 -17.17
N ASP A 257 -14.80 -12.06 -17.18
CA ASP A 257 -16.10 -11.51 -17.54
C ASP A 257 -16.53 -10.41 -16.53
N TRP A 258 -16.40 -10.71 -15.25
CA TRP A 258 -16.76 -9.80 -14.16
C TRP A 258 -15.96 -8.48 -14.21
N VAL A 259 -14.64 -8.57 -14.31
CA VAL A 259 -13.75 -7.42 -14.19
C VAL A 259 -13.80 -6.53 -15.44
N TYR A 260 -13.81 -7.15 -16.65
CA TYR A 260 -13.69 -6.39 -17.90
C TYR A 260 -15.00 -6.28 -18.66
N HIS A 261 -15.73 -7.36 -18.93
CA HIS A 261 -16.95 -7.29 -19.72
C HIS A 261 -18.10 -6.63 -18.96
N ARG A 262 -18.27 -6.96 -17.67
CA ARG A 262 -19.25 -6.28 -16.81
C ARG A 262 -18.73 -4.99 -16.22
N GLY A 263 -17.46 -4.64 -16.48
CA GLY A 263 -16.90 -3.33 -16.17
C GLY A 263 -16.61 -3.06 -14.70
N TRP A 264 -16.36 -4.09 -13.90
CA TRP A 264 -16.08 -3.93 -12.47
C TRP A 264 -14.88 -3.02 -12.20
N LEU A 265 -13.74 -3.22 -12.91
CA LEU A 265 -12.54 -2.42 -12.74
C LEU A 265 -12.78 -0.95 -13.08
N LYS A 266 -13.48 -0.70 -14.18
CA LYS A 266 -13.86 0.65 -14.59
C LYS A 266 -14.74 1.32 -13.52
N ALA A 267 -15.75 0.61 -13.01
CA ALA A 267 -16.65 1.13 -11.98
C ALA A 267 -15.91 1.44 -10.67
N LEU A 268 -14.93 0.60 -10.28
CA LEU A 268 -14.08 0.86 -9.12
C LEU A 268 -13.26 2.14 -9.32
N ILE A 269 -12.55 2.26 -10.44
CA ILE A 269 -11.70 3.42 -10.73
C ILE A 269 -12.52 4.70 -10.74
N GLU A 270 -13.63 4.73 -11.48
CA GLU A 270 -14.50 5.91 -11.60
C GLU A 270 -15.11 6.29 -10.26
N GLY A 271 -15.56 5.31 -9.46
CA GLY A 271 -16.13 5.57 -8.15
C GLY A 271 -15.11 6.08 -7.14
N VAL A 272 -13.89 5.53 -7.15
CA VAL A 272 -12.78 6.02 -6.32
C VAL A 272 -12.43 7.47 -6.67
N LEU A 273 -12.28 7.78 -7.97
CA LEU A 273 -11.95 9.13 -8.43
C LEU A 273 -13.08 10.14 -8.19
N ALA A 274 -14.34 9.70 -8.19
CA ALA A 274 -15.49 10.55 -7.91
C ALA A 274 -15.72 10.80 -6.41
N SER A 275 -15.18 9.96 -5.54
CA SER A 275 -15.39 10.10 -4.09
C SER A 275 -14.60 11.28 -3.52
N PRO A 276 -15.24 12.19 -2.76
CA PRO A 276 -14.54 13.27 -2.07
C PRO A 276 -13.73 12.78 -0.86
N LYS A 277 -13.90 11.52 -0.45
CA LYS A 277 -13.26 10.93 0.73
C LYS A 277 -12.08 10.02 0.39
N ILE A 278 -11.92 9.63 -0.89
CA ILE A 278 -10.87 8.68 -1.30
C ILE A 278 -9.87 9.40 -2.20
N ARG A 279 -8.60 9.16 -1.97
CA ARG A 279 -7.50 9.56 -2.85
C ARG A 279 -6.67 8.34 -3.18
N THR A 280 -6.01 8.35 -4.33
CA THR A 280 -5.01 7.35 -4.67
C THR A 280 -3.62 7.97 -4.61
N ALA A 281 -2.63 7.18 -4.22
CA ALA A 281 -1.22 7.57 -4.23
C ALA A 281 -0.35 6.35 -4.55
N THR A 282 0.88 6.60 -4.96
CA THR A 282 1.92 5.58 -4.92
C THR A 282 2.38 5.35 -3.47
N TYR A 283 2.98 4.21 -3.20
CA TYR A 283 3.58 3.94 -1.88
C TYR A 283 4.71 4.91 -1.59
N ALA A 284 5.50 5.28 -2.61
CA ALA A 284 6.58 6.25 -2.50
C ALA A 284 6.07 7.63 -2.08
N ASP A 285 5.02 8.14 -2.72
CA ASP A 285 4.42 9.43 -2.39
C ASP A 285 3.84 9.43 -0.96
N PHE A 286 3.13 8.35 -0.61
CA PHE A 286 2.57 8.20 0.72
C PHE A 286 3.67 8.12 1.79
N HIS A 287 4.71 7.33 1.54
CA HIS A 287 5.86 7.18 2.45
C HIS A 287 6.58 8.52 2.69
N ALA A 288 6.80 9.29 1.62
CA ALA A 288 7.45 10.60 1.71
C ALA A 288 6.60 11.67 2.43
N GLY A 289 5.27 11.56 2.32
CA GLY A 289 4.33 12.55 2.87
C GLY A 289 3.82 12.26 4.28
N ASN A 290 4.12 11.08 4.84
CA ASN A 290 3.58 10.65 6.13
C ASN A 290 4.68 10.20 7.09
N ALA A 291 4.37 10.20 8.38
CA ALA A 291 5.24 9.65 9.40
C ALA A 291 4.91 8.17 9.65
N THR A 292 5.89 7.42 10.13
CA THR A 292 5.70 6.05 10.62
C THR A 292 4.68 6.01 11.76
N ARG A 293 3.90 4.93 11.82
CA ARG A 293 2.97 4.63 12.93
C ARG A 293 3.68 4.18 14.20
N GLY A 294 4.95 3.85 14.11
CA GLY A 294 5.76 3.40 15.22
C GLY A 294 6.79 2.35 14.82
N ILE A 295 7.44 1.81 15.81
CA ILE A 295 8.41 0.71 15.63
C ILE A 295 7.69 -0.61 15.89
N VAL A 296 7.96 -1.60 15.04
CA VAL A 296 7.43 -2.97 15.20
C VAL A 296 8.51 -3.99 14.88
N TYR A 297 8.53 -5.07 15.63
CA TYR A 297 9.34 -6.25 15.34
C TYR A 297 8.39 -7.41 15.07
N LEU A 298 8.30 -7.79 13.80
CA LEU A 298 7.41 -8.85 13.35
C LEU A 298 8.06 -10.23 13.51
N PRO A 299 7.31 -11.27 13.88
CA PRO A 299 7.83 -12.64 13.91
C PRO A 299 8.08 -13.16 12.48
N THR A 300 8.95 -14.15 12.35
CA THR A 300 9.12 -14.90 11.11
C THR A 300 7.82 -15.64 10.81
N THR A 301 7.15 -15.21 9.75
CA THR A 301 5.86 -15.77 9.31
C THR A 301 5.53 -15.37 7.86
N SER A 302 4.39 -15.83 7.38
CA SER A 302 3.78 -15.41 6.12
C SER A 302 2.31 -15.03 6.37
N TYR A 303 1.48 -14.93 5.33
CA TYR A 303 0.04 -14.69 5.47
C TYR A 303 -0.68 -15.87 6.12
N SER A 304 -1.86 -15.64 6.66
CA SER A 304 -2.61 -16.61 7.49
C SER A 304 -2.83 -17.94 6.76
N GLU A 305 -3.26 -17.91 5.52
CA GLU A 305 -3.57 -19.11 4.72
C GLU A 305 -2.32 -19.97 4.45
N MET A 306 -1.15 -19.33 4.24
CA MET A 306 0.11 -20.07 4.07
C MET A 306 0.46 -20.85 5.34
N ASN A 307 0.24 -20.26 6.52
CA ASN A 307 0.48 -20.92 7.79
C ASN A 307 -0.51 -22.07 8.03
N GLU A 308 -1.78 -21.90 7.66
CA GLU A 308 -2.79 -22.96 7.76
C GLU A 308 -2.45 -24.17 6.89
N TRP A 309 -1.95 -23.94 5.66
CA TRP A 309 -1.56 -25.04 4.74
C TRP A 309 -0.37 -25.85 5.24
N THR A 310 0.43 -25.32 6.15
CA THR A 310 1.57 -26.03 6.74
C THR A 310 1.19 -26.90 7.92
N LEU A 311 -0.02 -26.75 8.47
CA LEU A 311 -0.49 -27.58 9.58
C LEU A 311 -0.95 -28.94 9.07
N PRO A 312 -0.63 -30.03 9.82
CA PRO A 312 -1.21 -31.33 9.49
C PRO A 312 -2.73 -31.24 9.60
N MET A 313 -3.42 -31.66 8.55
CA MET A 313 -4.88 -31.77 8.58
C MET A 313 -5.26 -32.73 9.72
N PRO A 314 -6.25 -32.39 10.56
CA PRO A 314 -6.69 -33.25 11.66
C PRO A 314 -7.34 -34.54 11.16
#